data_8e74dd37b6c70d48a76ab6473dc31598
#
_entry.id   8e74dd37b6c70d48a76ab6473dc31598
#
_cell.length_a   1.000
_cell.length_b   1.000
_cell.length_c   1.000
_cell.angle_alpha   90.00
_cell.angle_beta   90.00
_cell.angle_gamma   90.00
#
_symmetry.space_group_name_H-M   'P 1'
#
loop_
_entity.id
_entity.type
_entity.pdbx_description
1 polymer ?
#
loop_
_entity_poly.entity_id
_entity_poly.type
_entity_poly.pdbx_seq_one_letter_code
_entity_poly.pdbx_strand_id
1 'polypeptide(L)'
;QDVHPTVITRGYRKAAEKALEVLNSIAEKITDKDTDILEKIAMTAMTGKGAETAKEHLSKLAVKAVMNVADLKDGKLTVNKDNVKIEKKVGGAVEDSELVEGIILDKEKVHSGMPRQVRNARVLLLDCAIELKNTEIDAKIQITDPRQMQAFIETEEKMIKDKVDKIIKSQANVVFC
;
A
#
# COMPACT_ATOMS: atom_id res chain seq x y z
N GLN A 1 7.33 -52.49 5.65
CA GLN A 1 7.02 -52.90 4.29
C GLN A 1 8.26 -52.57 3.42
N ASP A 2 8.92 -53.59 2.91
CA ASP A 2 10.19 -53.46 2.18
C ASP A 2 9.98 -53.02 0.72
N VAL A 3 9.42 -51.83 0.55
CA VAL A 3 9.30 -51.24 -0.78
C VAL A 3 10.44 -50.25 -1.02
N HIS A 4 11.15 -50.42 -2.11
CA HIS A 4 12.29 -49.59 -2.45
C HIS A 4 11.86 -48.09 -2.60
N PRO A 5 12.61 -47.12 -2.04
CA PRO A 5 12.26 -45.71 -2.07
C PRO A 5 11.94 -45.14 -3.45
N THR A 6 12.59 -45.62 -4.51
CA THR A 6 12.30 -45.19 -5.89
C THR A 6 10.91 -45.59 -6.37
N VAL A 7 10.38 -46.73 -5.92
CA VAL A 7 9.03 -47.18 -6.25
C VAL A 7 8.01 -46.30 -5.52
N ILE A 8 8.27 -45.95 -4.25
CA ILE A 8 7.43 -45.07 -3.46
C ILE A 8 7.39 -43.70 -4.14
N THR A 9 8.51 -43.13 -4.49
CA THR A 9 8.59 -41.81 -5.16
C THR A 9 7.85 -41.79 -6.51
N ARG A 10 7.96 -42.89 -7.28
CA ARG A 10 7.21 -43.06 -8.54
C ARG A 10 5.70 -43.14 -8.27
N GLY A 11 5.29 -43.81 -7.19
CA GLY A 11 3.91 -43.90 -6.75
C GLY A 11 3.34 -42.53 -6.41
N TYR A 12 4.06 -41.71 -5.63
CA TYR A 12 3.64 -40.35 -5.29
C TYR A 12 3.50 -39.46 -6.52
N ARG A 13 4.40 -39.50 -7.48
CA ARG A 13 4.29 -38.74 -8.73
C ARG A 13 3.01 -39.09 -9.50
N LYS A 14 2.75 -40.39 -9.71
CA LYS A 14 1.55 -40.86 -10.40
C LYS A 14 0.27 -40.47 -9.62
N ALA A 15 0.31 -40.55 -8.30
CA ALA A 15 -0.82 -40.14 -7.45
C ALA A 15 -1.07 -38.63 -7.57
N ALA A 16 -0.02 -37.81 -7.60
CA ALA A 16 -0.13 -36.35 -7.79
C ALA A 16 -0.71 -36.00 -9.15
N GLU A 17 -0.24 -36.64 -10.24
CA GLU A 17 -0.79 -36.45 -11.59
C GLU A 17 -2.29 -36.79 -11.61
N LYS A 18 -2.65 -37.93 -11.03
CA LYS A 18 -4.06 -38.37 -10.98
C LYS A 18 -4.93 -37.46 -10.12
N ALA A 19 -4.42 -36.98 -9.00
CA ALA A 19 -5.11 -36.04 -8.15
C ALA A 19 -5.39 -34.70 -8.90
N LEU A 20 -4.43 -34.21 -9.69
CA LEU A 20 -4.61 -33.01 -10.51
C LEU A 20 -5.69 -33.21 -11.59
N GLU A 21 -5.69 -34.36 -12.27
CA GLU A 21 -6.76 -34.69 -13.23
C GLU A 21 -8.16 -34.67 -12.56
N VAL A 22 -8.28 -35.31 -11.40
CA VAL A 22 -9.55 -35.36 -10.65
C VAL A 22 -9.95 -33.97 -10.20
N LEU A 23 -9.03 -33.18 -9.62
CA LEU A 23 -9.31 -31.80 -9.20
C LEU A 23 -9.80 -30.97 -10.37
N ASN A 24 -9.15 -31.04 -11.53
CA ASN A 24 -9.60 -30.32 -12.72
C ASN A 24 -10.98 -30.76 -13.22
N SER A 25 -11.34 -32.04 -13.04
CA SER A 25 -12.65 -32.56 -13.47
C SER A 25 -13.81 -32.14 -12.55
N ILE A 26 -13.53 -31.96 -11.25
CA ILE A 26 -14.54 -31.57 -10.25
C ILE A 26 -14.55 -30.08 -9.93
N ALA A 27 -13.54 -29.33 -10.43
CA ALA A 27 -13.44 -27.90 -10.17
C ALA A 27 -14.61 -27.13 -10.82
N GLU A 28 -15.28 -26.32 -10.04
CA GLU A 28 -16.28 -25.38 -10.53
C GLU A 28 -15.58 -24.11 -11.04
N LYS A 29 -15.97 -23.65 -12.22
CA LYS A 29 -15.45 -22.40 -12.76
C LYS A 29 -16.20 -21.24 -12.14
N ILE A 30 -15.47 -20.37 -11.48
CA ILE A 30 -15.99 -19.14 -10.89
C ILE A 30 -15.48 -17.93 -11.68
N THR A 31 -16.23 -16.85 -11.64
CA THR A 31 -15.93 -15.57 -12.28
C THR A 31 -15.80 -14.49 -11.22
N ASP A 32 -15.32 -13.34 -11.62
CA ASP A 32 -15.26 -12.11 -10.80
C ASP A 32 -16.63 -11.64 -10.29
N LYS A 33 -17.72 -12.09 -10.93
CA LYS A 33 -19.10 -11.74 -10.54
C LYS A 33 -19.66 -12.62 -9.41
N ASP A 34 -19.02 -13.75 -9.15
CA ASP A 34 -19.46 -14.73 -8.14
C ASP A 34 -18.95 -14.36 -6.74
N THR A 35 -19.24 -13.13 -6.30
CA THR A 35 -18.74 -12.56 -5.04
C THR A 35 -19.07 -13.40 -3.83
N ASP A 36 -20.26 -14.02 -3.78
CA ASP A 36 -20.69 -14.89 -2.69
C ASP A 36 -19.79 -16.13 -2.55
N ILE A 37 -19.34 -16.68 -3.68
CA ILE A 37 -18.43 -17.83 -3.68
C ILE A 37 -17.03 -17.39 -3.24
N LEU A 38 -16.57 -16.24 -3.73
CA LEU A 38 -15.30 -15.66 -3.33
C LEU A 38 -15.25 -15.36 -1.82
N GLU A 39 -16.34 -14.83 -1.25
CA GLU A 39 -16.47 -14.60 0.20
C GLU A 39 -16.42 -15.93 0.99
N LYS A 40 -17.10 -16.98 0.54
CA LYS A 40 -17.04 -18.31 1.17
C LYS A 40 -15.64 -18.91 1.12
N ILE A 41 -14.92 -18.73 0.02
CA ILE A 41 -13.51 -19.16 -0.10
C ILE A 41 -12.65 -18.39 0.91
N ALA A 42 -12.81 -17.07 1.02
CA ALA A 42 -12.10 -16.26 1.99
C ALA A 42 -12.43 -16.65 3.44
N MET A 43 -13.71 -16.91 3.76
CA MET A 43 -14.12 -17.41 5.09
C MET A 43 -13.47 -18.76 5.41
N THR A 44 -13.44 -19.67 4.45
CA THR A 44 -12.79 -20.99 4.62
C THR A 44 -11.30 -20.83 4.93
N ALA A 45 -10.62 -19.90 4.27
CA ALA A 45 -9.22 -19.61 4.52
C ALA A 45 -8.95 -19.02 5.91
N MET A 46 -9.93 -18.38 6.54
CA MET A 46 -9.84 -17.77 7.89
C MET A 46 -10.25 -18.74 9.00
N THR A 47 -10.96 -19.81 8.68
CA THR A 47 -11.46 -20.80 9.66
C THR A 47 -10.29 -21.48 10.37
N GLY A 48 -10.38 -21.64 11.70
CA GLY A 48 -9.32 -22.20 12.55
C GLY A 48 -8.13 -21.26 12.77
N LYS A 49 -8.26 -19.97 12.45
CA LYS A 49 -7.21 -18.96 12.64
C LYS A 49 -7.69 -17.84 13.54
N GLY A 50 -6.77 -16.97 13.96
CA GLY A 50 -7.08 -15.85 14.87
C GLY A 50 -8.13 -14.84 14.35
N ALA A 51 -8.47 -14.89 13.07
CA ALA A 51 -9.50 -14.06 12.45
C ALA A 51 -10.88 -14.71 12.39
N GLU A 52 -11.07 -15.89 13.01
CA GLU A 52 -12.30 -16.68 12.88
C GLU A 52 -13.54 -15.97 13.39
N THR A 53 -13.42 -15.22 14.48
CA THR A 53 -14.56 -14.47 15.08
C THR A 53 -15.11 -13.40 14.16
N ALA A 54 -14.25 -12.77 13.35
CA ALA A 54 -14.60 -11.69 12.44
C ALA A 54 -14.62 -12.14 10.96
N LYS A 55 -14.59 -13.45 10.68
CA LYS A 55 -14.41 -13.98 9.32
C LYS A 55 -15.45 -13.51 8.31
N GLU A 56 -16.69 -13.31 8.72
CA GLU A 56 -17.76 -12.83 7.83
C GLU A 56 -17.51 -11.37 7.39
N HIS A 57 -17.10 -10.53 8.31
CA HIS A 57 -16.77 -9.14 8.02
C HIS A 57 -15.49 -9.03 7.19
N LEU A 58 -14.42 -9.71 7.64
CA LEU A 58 -13.12 -9.66 6.98
C LEU A 58 -13.13 -10.29 5.59
N SER A 59 -13.94 -11.34 5.35
CA SER A 59 -14.06 -11.95 4.01
C SER A 59 -14.65 -10.98 3.00
N LYS A 60 -15.68 -10.22 3.39
CA LYS A 60 -16.27 -9.18 2.54
C LYS A 60 -15.27 -8.07 2.23
N LEU A 61 -14.52 -7.59 3.24
CA LEU A 61 -13.47 -6.59 3.03
C LEU A 61 -12.36 -7.12 2.13
N ALA A 62 -11.93 -8.36 2.33
CA ALA A 62 -10.86 -8.96 1.54
C ALA A 62 -11.27 -9.12 0.06
N VAL A 63 -12.47 -9.62 -0.21
CA VAL A 63 -12.98 -9.74 -1.58
C VAL A 63 -13.11 -8.38 -2.24
N LYS A 64 -13.69 -7.40 -1.56
CA LYS A 64 -13.82 -6.03 -2.07
C LYS A 64 -12.45 -5.40 -2.34
N ALA A 65 -11.47 -5.56 -1.44
CA ALA A 65 -10.12 -5.04 -1.62
C ALA A 65 -9.41 -5.67 -2.83
N VAL A 66 -9.53 -6.99 -2.99
CA VAL A 66 -8.93 -7.72 -4.12
C VAL A 66 -9.57 -7.31 -5.43
N MET A 67 -10.89 -7.16 -5.47
CA MET A 67 -11.61 -6.74 -6.68
C MET A 67 -11.28 -5.32 -7.09
N ASN A 68 -11.01 -4.42 -6.15
CA ASN A 68 -10.60 -3.04 -6.45
C ASN A 68 -9.23 -2.93 -7.14
N VAL A 69 -8.35 -3.92 -6.95
CA VAL A 69 -7.00 -3.95 -7.55
C VAL A 69 -6.86 -5.01 -8.66
N ALA A 70 -7.97 -5.62 -9.05
CA ALA A 70 -8.00 -6.62 -10.09
C ALA A 70 -7.94 -5.97 -11.48
N ASP A 71 -6.95 -6.37 -12.27
CA ASP A 71 -6.77 -5.92 -13.65
C ASP A 71 -7.10 -7.03 -14.64
N LEU A 72 -7.77 -6.68 -15.72
CA LEU A 72 -8.02 -7.59 -16.82
C LEU A 72 -6.86 -7.53 -17.82
N LYS A 73 -5.97 -8.53 -17.80
CA LYS A 73 -4.85 -8.65 -18.76
C LYS A 73 -5.07 -9.86 -19.65
N ASP A 74 -5.05 -9.66 -20.96
CA ASP A 74 -5.23 -10.73 -21.97
C ASP A 74 -6.48 -11.60 -21.76
N GLY A 75 -7.58 -10.98 -21.31
CA GLY A 75 -8.83 -11.68 -21.01
C GLY A 75 -8.80 -12.53 -19.73
N LYS A 76 -7.75 -12.42 -18.92
CA LYS A 76 -7.62 -13.07 -17.62
C LYS A 76 -7.57 -12.04 -16.51
N LEU A 77 -8.34 -12.29 -15.46
CA LEU A 77 -8.28 -11.48 -14.25
C LEU A 77 -6.94 -11.74 -13.55
N THR A 78 -6.17 -10.67 -13.37
CA THR A 78 -4.88 -10.72 -12.69
C THR A 78 -4.94 -9.82 -11.47
N VAL A 79 -4.53 -10.34 -10.33
CA VAL A 79 -4.49 -9.59 -9.07
C VAL A 79 -3.05 -9.58 -8.56
N ASN A 80 -2.52 -8.39 -8.35
CA ASN A 80 -1.28 -8.22 -7.61
C ASN A 80 -1.60 -7.89 -6.15
N LYS A 81 -1.31 -8.84 -5.25
CA LYS A 81 -1.54 -8.68 -3.80
C LYS A 81 -0.79 -7.48 -3.20
N ASP A 82 0.34 -7.08 -3.80
CA ASP A 82 1.17 -5.97 -3.31
C ASP A 82 0.50 -4.60 -3.52
N ASN A 83 -0.56 -4.56 -4.32
CA ASN A 83 -1.40 -3.37 -4.50
C ASN A 83 -2.41 -3.19 -3.36
N VAL A 84 -2.55 -4.17 -2.45
CA VAL A 84 -3.39 -4.07 -1.27
C VAL A 84 -2.52 -3.87 -0.04
N LYS A 85 -2.54 -2.68 0.53
CA LYS A 85 -1.83 -2.37 1.78
C LYS A 85 -2.72 -2.66 2.98
N ILE A 86 -2.19 -3.41 3.95
CA ILE A 86 -2.87 -3.68 5.22
C ILE A 86 -2.14 -2.94 6.32
N GLU A 87 -2.83 -1.99 6.95
CA GLU A 87 -2.32 -1.27 8.12
C GLU A 87 -3.02 -1.75 9.38
N LYS A 88 -2.25 -1.84 10.47
CA LYS A 88 -2.73 -2.24 11.79
C LYS A 88 -2.79 -1.03 12.69
N LYS A 89 -3.93 -0.79 13.31
CA LYS A 89 -4.10 0.27 14.29
C LYS A 89 -4.52 -0.30 15.64
N VAL A 90 -3.90 0.17 16.70
CA VAL A 90 -4.25 -0.20 18.08
C VAL A 90 -5.44 0.65 18.55
N GLY A 91 -6.33 0.05 19.34
CA GLY A 91 -7.43 0.77 20.00
C GLY A 91 -8.82 0.46 19.49
N GLY A 92 -8.97 -0.59 18.67
CA GLY A 92 -10.26 -1.10 18.20
C GLY A 92 -10.31 -2.62 18.18
N ALA A 93 -11.48 -3.18 17.89
CA ALA A 93 -11.68 -4.61 17.65
C ALA A 93 -11.37 -4.95 16.18
N VAL A 94 -11.23 -6.24 15.87
CA VAL A 94 -10.99 -6.71 14.49
C VAL A 94 -12.20 -6.40 13.60
N GLU A 95 -13.38 -6.39 14.18
CA GLU A 95 -14.67 -6.06 13.56
C GLU A 95 -14.76 -4.60 13.11
N ASP A 96 -13.94 -3.70 13.71
CA ASP A 96 -13.85 -2.28 13.32
C ASP A 96 -12.96 -2.06 12.08
N SER A 97 -12.41 -3.12 11.51
CA SER A 97 -11.61 -3.03 10.28
C SER A 97 -12.44 -2.49 9.14
N GLU A 98 -11.88 -1.56 8.37
CA GLU A 98 -12.56 -0.92 7.24
C GLU A 98 -11.70 -0.92 6.00
N LEU A 99 -12.33 -0.92 4.83
CA LEU A 99 -11.67 -0.73 3.55
C LEU A 99 -11.62 0.76 3.22
N VAL A 100 -10.41 1.29 3.10
CA VAL A 100 -10.17 2.66 2.62
C VAL A 100 -9.94 2.61 1.12
N GLU A 101 -10.83 3.26 0.37
CA GLU A 101 -10.66 3.41 -1.08
C GLU A 101 -9.74 4.61 -1.34
N GLY A 102 -8.43 4.37 -1.30
CA GLY A 102 -7.42 5.42 -1.41
C GLY A 102 -6.04 4.94 -1.01
N ILE A 103 -5.17 5.87 -0.67
CA ILE A 103 -3.81 5.62 -0.25
C ILE A 103 -3.66 5.94 1.23
N ILE A 104 -3.07 5.02 1.99
CA ILE A 104 -2.69 5.26 3.39
C ILE A 104 -1.18 5.48 3.42
N LEU A 105 -0.78 6.67 3.84
CA LEU A 105 0.62 7.05 4.02
C LEU A 105 0.93 7.14 5.51
N ASP A 106 2.01 6.49 5.94
CA ASP A 106 2.54 6.62 7.30
C ASP A 106 3.34 7.93 7.42
N LYS A 107 2.62 9.03 7.27
CA LYS A 107 3.15 10.40 7.34
C LYS A 107 2.16 11.30 8.07
N GLU A 108 2.70 12.23 8.83
CA GLU A 108 1.91 13.23 9.52
C GLU A 108 2.10 14.61 8.90
N LYS A 109 1.17 15.54 9.24
CA LYS A 109 1.32 16.94 8.85
C LYS A 109 2.55 17.56 9.53
N VAL A 110 3.32 18.33 8.81
CA VAL A 110 4.61 18.89 9.27
C VAL A 110 4.46 19.96 10.35
N HIS A 111 3.29 20.62 10.45
CA HIS A 111 3.07 21.68 11.40
C HIS A 111 1.69 21.59 12.09
N SER A 112 1.62 21.90 13.37
CA SER A 112 0.39 21.82 14.18
C SER A 112 -0.75 22.72 13.65
N GLY A 113 -0.41 23.87 13.06
CA GLY A 113 -1.37 24.81 12.45
C GLY A 113 -1.98 24.33 11.15
N MET A 114 -1.49 23.27 10.54
CA MET A 114 -2.07 22.71 9.32
C MET A 114 -3.37 21.97 9.64
N PRO A 115 -4.40 22.03 8.77
CA PRO A 115 -5.66 21.34 9.00
C PRO A 115 -5.46 19.81 9.05
N ARG A 116 -6.30 19.14 9.86
CA ARG A 116 -6.29 17.66 9.94
C ARG A 116 -7.04 17.00 8.78
N GLN A 117 -7.95 17.75 8.16
CA GLN A 117 -8.78 17.27 7.06
C GLN A 117 -8.89 18.34 5.98
N VAL A 118 -8.69 17.94 4.75
CA VAL A 118 -8.88 18.81 3.57
C VAL A 118 -9.88 18.13 2.65
N ARG A 119 -10.98 18.81 2.34
CA ARG A 119 -11.99 18.35 1.38
C ARG A 119 -11.70 18.92 0.00
N ASN A 120 -12.03 18.17 -1.05
CA ASN A 120 -11.78 18.55 -2.44
C ASN A 120 -10.29 18.91 -2.66
N ALA A 121 -9.41 18.05 -2.18
CA ALA A 121 -7.98 18.27 -2.20
C ALA A 121 -7.45 18.38 -3.64
N ARG A 122 -6.66 19.43 -3.89
CA ARG A 122 -5.79 19.57 -5.05
C ARG A 122 -4.39 19.20 -4.61
N VAL A 123 -3.99 17.98 -4.96
CA VAL A 123 -2.75 17.37 -4.50
C VAL A 123 -1.62 17.72 -5.44
N LEU A 124 -0.50 18.21 -4.88
CA LEU A 124 0.78 18.37 -5.55
C LEU A 124 1.77 17.33 -5.03
N LEU A 125 2.37 16.59 -5.93
CA LEU A 125 3.45 15.65 -5.62
C LEU A 125 4.76 16.29 -6.04
N LEU A 126 5.72 16.36 -5.11
CA LEU A 126 7.05 16.88 -5.37
C LEU A 126 8.07 15.75 -5.22
N ASP A 127 9.01 15.71 -6.14
CA ASP A 127 10.18 14.83 -6.13
C ASP A 127 11.37 15.47 -5.41
N CYS A 128 11.13 16.46 -4.57
CA CYS A 128 12.16 17.15 -3.83
C CYS A 128 11.66 17.68 -2.51
N ALA A 129 12.53 17.71 -1.53
CA ALA A 129 12.24 18.30 -0.23
C ALA A 129 12.12 19.84 -0.32
N ILE A 130 11.21 20.39 0.50
CA ILE A 130 11.06 21.85 0.66
C ILE A 130 11.99 22.29 1.80
N GLU A 131 13.28 22.18 1.55
CA GLU A 131 14.32 22.55 2.51
C GLU A 131 15.49 23.22 1.79
N LEU A 132 16.39 23.82 2.54
CA LEU A 132 17.69 24.27 2.02
C LEU A 132 18.52 23.01 1.75
N LYS A 133 19.00 22.87 0.52
CA LYS A 133 19.96 21.80 0.19
C LYS A 133 21.27 22.07 0.92
N ASN A 134 21.68 21.13 1.75
CA ASN A 134 23.06 21.09 2.20
C ASN A 134 23.98 20.86 1.00
N THR A 135 25.13 21.53 0.99
CA THR A 135 26.14 21.30 -0.03
C THR A 135 26.62 19.84 0.06
N GLU A 136 26.77 19.18 -1.08
CA GLU A 136 27.29 17.79 -1.17
C GLU A 136 28.74 17.66 -0.66
N ILE A 137 29.42 18.78 -0.48
CA ILE A 137 30.77 18.88 0.08
C ILE A 137 30.66 19.71 1.36
N ASP A 138 31.32 19.27 2.42
CA ASP A 138 31.46 20.01 3.69
C ASP A 138 32.21 21.32 3.45
N ALA A 139 31.54 22.31 2.88
CA ALA A 139 32.05 23.64 2.67
C ALA A 139 31.86 24.44 3.97
N LYS A 140 32.93 24.73 4.65
CA LYS A 140 32.93 25.69 5.77
C LYS A 140 33.01 27.09 5.23
N ILE A 141 31.94 27.85 5.31
CA ILE A 141 31.93 29.28 5.00
C ILE A 141 32.35 30.00 6.28
N GLN A 142 33.51 30.67 6.23
CA GLN A 142 33.97 31.47 7.35
C GLN A 142 33.49 32.92 7.13
N ILE A 143 32.46 33.30 7.89
CA ILE A 143 31.90 34.64 7.86
C ILE A 143 32.53 35.45 8.96
N THR A 144 33.25 36.52 8.61
CA THR A 144 33.93 37.39 9.56
C THR A 144 33.22 38.72 9.78
N ASP A 145 32.29 39.10 8.89
CA ASP A 145 31.51 40.34 8.96
C ASP A 145 30.03 40.03 9.26
N PRO A 146 29.44 40.63 10.31
CA PRO A 146 28.03 40.47 10.63
C PRO A 146 27.07 40.79 9.48
N ARG A 147 27.44 41.72 8.59
CA ARG A 147 26.63 42.07 7.41
C ARG A 147 26.58 40.95 6.39
N GLN A 148 27.67 40.20 6.24
CA GLN A 148 27.70 39.02 5.34
C GLN A 148 26.81 37.90 5.90
N MET A 149 26.76 37.73 7.23
CA MET A 149 25.87 36.77 7.91
C MET A 149 24.40 37.11 7.62
N GLN A 150 24.03 38.38 7.76
CA GLN A 150 22.67 38.84 7.46
C GLN A 150 22.27 38.59 6.00
N ALA A 151 23.15 38.94 5.06
CA ALA A 151 22.92 38.69 3.63
C ALA A 151 22.83 37.21 3.27
N PHE A 152 23.56 36.35 3.99
CA PHE A 152 23.45 34.89 3.82
C PHE A 152 22.06 34.39 4.26
N ILE A 153 21.60 34.75 5.45
CA ILE A 153 20.27 34.38 5.98
C ILE A 153 19.18 34.88 5.03
N GLU A 154 19.22 36.10 4.57
CA GLU A 154 18.25 36.67 3.62
C GLU A 154 18.21 35.88 2.30
N THR A 155 19.37 35.40 1.84
CA THR A 155 19.45 34.57 0.63
C THR A 155 18.80 33.20 0.84
N GLU A 156 19.04 32.57 1.98
CA GLU A 156 18.39 31.29 2.35
C GLU A 156 16.88 31.42 2.46
N GLU A 157 16.40 32.44 3.16
CA GLU A 157 14.96 32.73 3.27
C GLU A 157 14.33 32.97 1.90
N LYS A 158 15.01 33.70 1.01
CA LYS A 158 14.55 33.94 -0.35
C LYS A 158 14.44 32.65 -1.15
N MET A 159 15.40 31.73 -1.03
CA MET A 159 15.37 30.45 -1.72
C MET A 159 14.17 29.59 -1.30
N ILE A 160 13.87 29.55 0.00
CA ILE A 160 12.67 28.84 0.50
C ILE A 160 11.40 29.54 0.02
N LYS A 161 11.35 30.85 0.10
CA LYS A 161 10.20 31.66 -0.34
C LYS A 161 9.90 31.44 -1.83
N ASP A 162 10.91 31.40 -2.68
CA ASP A 162 10.76 31.14 -4.12
C ASP A 162 10.16 29.74 -4.39
N LYS A 163 10.52 28.72 -3.59
CA LYS A 163 9.91 27.40 -3.66
C LYS A 163 8.43 27.44 -3.25
N VAL A 164 8.14 28.09 -2.14
CA VAL A 164 6.77 28.25 -1.62
C VAL A 164 5.88 29.00 -2.61
N ASP A 165 6.39 30.08 -3.22
CA ASP A 165 5.66 30.85 -4.22
C ASP A 165 5.29 30.03 -5.46
N LYS A 166 6.16 29.11 -5.89
CA LYS A 166 5.87 28.17 -6.97
C LYS A 166 4.74 27.20 -6.58
N ILE A 167 4.75 26.71 -5.34
CA ILE A 167 3.69 25.84 -4.82
C ILE A 167 2.36 26.59 -4.75
N ILE A 168 2.36 27.84 -4.27
CA ILE A 168 1.16 28.67 -4.21
C ILE A 168 0.60 28.91 -5.62
N LYS A 169 1.45 29.19 -6.60
CA LYS A 169 1.03 29.34 -8.01
C LYS A 169 0.36 28.10 -8.59
N SER A 170 0.70 26.90 -8.12
CA SER A 170 0.02 25.67 -8.55
C SER A 170 -1.42 25.54 -8.04
N GLN A 171 -1.84 26.37 -7.10
CA GLN A 171 -3.13 26.35 -6.43
C GLN A 171 -3.41 25.03 -5.67
N ALA A 172 -2.41 24.22 -5.39
CA ALA A 172 -2.54 23.05 -4.58
C ALA A 172 -2.84 23.42 -3.11
N ASN A 173 -3.65 22.60 -2.45
CA ASN A 173 -3.95 22.76 -1.04
C ASN A 173 -3.48 21.58 -0.18
N VAL A 174 -2.93 20.54 -0.82
CA VAL A 174 -2.22 19.43 -0.19
C VAL A 174 -0.94 19.18 -0.97
N VAL A 175 0.18 19.06 -0.27
CA VAL A 175 1.50 18.84 -0.88
C VAL A 175 2.15 17.65 -0.20
N PHE A 176 2.64 16.70 -1.00
CA PHE A 176 3.53 15.61 -0.58
C PHE A 176 4.91 15.84 -1.17
N CYS A 177 5.95 15.80 -0.31
CA CYS A 177 7.35 16.01 -0.67
C CYS A 177 8.28 15.07 0.14
#